data_fffe7c3f8b8b566d73a440292dec970e
#
_entry.id   fffe7c3f8b8b566d73a440292dec970e
#
_cell.length_a   1.000
_cell.length_b   1.000
_cell.length_c   1.000
_cell.angle_alpha   90.00
_cell.angle_beta   90.00
_cell.angle_gamma   90.00
#
_symmetry.space_group_name_H-M   'P 1'
#
loop_
_entity.id
_entity.type
_entity.pdbx_description
1 polymer ?
#
loop_
_entity_poly.entity_id
_entity_poly.type
_entity_poly.pdbx_seq_one_letter_code
_entity_poly.pdbx_strand_id
1 'polypeptide(L)'
;MMDELPSVSCSEEAGVRYLHLGDTPWVQGCMRVRKPYAVELDYVQRMLAWLLWHDVTDRAALQNLHTAQLGLGAASLTKFCLHSLGSTNTVVEINEQVIAVCHSWFALPQPDARHRVACMDAMHWVQAVENANT
;
A
#
# COMPACT_ATOMS: atom_id res chain seq x y z
N MET A 1 28.56 3.85 -0.56
CA MET A 1 27.75 4.85 0.15
C MET A 1 26.30 4.59 -0.14
N MET A 2 25.52 4.38 0.86
CA MET A 2 24.08 4.19 0.68
C MET A 2 23.42 5.55 0.51
N ASP A 3 22.59 5.68 -0.52
CA ASP A 3 21.78 6.87 -0.68
C ASP A 3 20.81 6.97 0.49
N GLU A 4 20.72 8.15 1.07
CA GLU A 4 19.73 8.40 2.12
C GLU A 4 18.34 8.35 1.52
N LEU A 5 17.45 7.61 2.17
CA LEU A 5 16.05 7.64 1.80
C LEU A 5 15.43 8.98 2.20
N PRO A 6 14.48 9.50 1.42
CA PRO A 6 13.85 10.77 1.75
C PRO A 6 13.13 10.72 3.10
N SER A 7 13.15 11.84 3.80
CA SER A 7 12.40 11.99 5.05
C SER A 7 10.91 11.96 4.78
N VAL A 8 10.15 11.51 5.76
CA VAL A 8 8.70 11.37 5.66
C VAL A 8 8.04 12.42 6.54
N SER A 9 7.05 13.11 6.00
CA SER A 9 6.23 14.05 6.75
C SER A 9 4.76 13.91 6.37
N CYS A 10 3.88 14.43 7.24
CA CYS A 10 2.45 14.40 7.02
C CYS A 10 1.88 15.79 7.20
N SER A 11 0.80 16.08 6.46
CA SER A 11 -0.01 17.27 6.68
C SER A 11 -1.49 16.87 6.67
N GLU A 12 -2.34 17.75 7.16
CA GLU A 12 -3.77 17.49 7.21
C GLU A 12 -4.52 18.75 6.87
N GLU A 13 -5.50 18.63 5.97
CA GLU A 13 -6.33 19.75 5.56
C GLU A 13 -7.72 19.24 5.18
N ALA A 14 -8.74 19.88 5.70
CA ALA A 14 -10.14 19.60 5.39
C ALA A 14 -10.53 18.11 5.56
N GLY A 15 -9.99 17.46 6.58
CA GLY A 15 -10.28 16.05 6.89
C GLY A 15 -9.53 15.05 6.04
N VAL A 16 -8.54 15.49 5.27
CA VAL A 16 -7.68 14.62 4.47
C VAL A 16 -6.25 14.72 4.98
N ARG A 17 -5.63 13.58 5.22
CA ARG A 17 -4.24 13.48 5.67
C ARG A 17 -3.36 13.10 4.49
N TYR A 18 -2.27 13.83 4.30
CA TYR A 18 -1.36 13.71 3.17
C TYR A 18 0.00 13.19 3.61
N LEU A 19 0.58 12.31 2.79
CA LEU A 19 1.94 11.82 2.97
C LEU A 19 2.88 12.54 2.03
N HIS A 20 3.99 13.03 2.56
CA HIS A 20 5.03 13.74 1.80
C HIS A 20 6.38 13.05 1.97
N LEU A 21 7.16 12.99 0.88
CA LEU A 21 8.52 12.46 0.90
C LEU A 21 9.49 13.57 0.49
N GLY A 22 10.44 13.87 1.39
CA GLY A 22 11.46 14.89 1.16
C GLY A 22 10.86 16.24 0.83
N ASP A 23 11.51 16.94 -0.12
CA ASP A 23 11.10 18.25 -0.57
C ASP A 23 10.30 18.23 -1.89
N THR A 24 9.75 17.06 -2.25
CA THR A 24 8.97 16.95 -3.48
C THR A 24 7.68 17.75 -3.38
N PRO A 25 7.26 18.45 -4.45
CA PRO A 25 6.06 19.27 -4.42
C PRO A 25 4.76 18.46 -4.54
N TRP A 26 4.83 17.18 -4.89
CA TRP A 26 3.66 16.34 -5.06
C TRP A 26 3.38 15.50 -3.82
N VAL A 27 2.12 15.11 -3.68
CA VAL A 27 1.66 14.25 -2.59
C VAL A 27 1.93 12.79 -2.96
N GLN A 28 2.52 12.03 -2.04
CA GLN A 28 2.79 10.60 -2.26
C GLN A 28 1.55 9.73 -2.04
N GLY A 29 0.61 10.22 -1.27
CA GLY A 29 -0.64 9.53 -1.01
C GLY A 29 -1.47 10.32 -0.01
N CYS A 30 -2.72 9.92 0.15
CA CYS A 30 -3.59 10.57 1.12
C CYS A 30 -4.64 9.59 1.66
N MET A 31 -5.24 10.00 2.78
CA MET A 31 -6.30 9.24 3.44
C MET A 31 -7.33 10.22 3.96
N ARG A 32 -8.62 9.97 3.66
CA ARG A 32 -9.68 10.69 4.33
C ARG A 32 -9.82 10.15 5.76
N VAL A 33 -9.63 11.00 6.74
CA VAL A 33 -9.55 10.58 8.15
C VAL A 33 -10.82 9.85 8.60
N ARG A 34 -11.98 10.31 8.15
CA ARG A 34 -13.28 9.71 8.49
C ARG A 34 -13.66 8.50 7.62
N LYS A 35 -12.90 8.23 6.57
CA LYS A 35 -13.09 7.09 5.67
C LYS A 35 -11.72 6.49 5.34
N PRO A 36 -11.06 5.87 6.31
CA PRO A 36 -9.65 5.46 6.15
C PRO A 36 -9.41 4.38 5.09
N TYR A 37 -10.47 3.67 4.68
CA TYR A 37 -10.36 2.61 3.67
C TYR A 37 -10.77 3.06 2.28
N ALA A 38 -11.25 4.30 2.12
CA ALA A 38 -11.61 4.84 0.81
C ALA A 38 -10.36 5.16 0.00
N VAL A 39 -10.40 4.88 -1.31
CA VAL A 39 -9.32 5.21 -2.23
C VAL A 39 -9.64 6.60 -2.81
N GLU A 40 -8.91 7.62 -2.37
CA GLU A 40 -9.19 9.02 -2.68
C GLU A 40 -8.59 9.51 -4.00
N LEU A 41 -7.37 9.06 -4.33
CA LEU A 41 -6.66 9.57 -5.51
C LEU A 41 -7.04 8.80 -6.78
N ASP A 42 -7.32 9.54 -7.86
CA ASP A 42 -7.76 8.95 -9.12
C ASP A 42 -6.75 7.93 -9.68
N TYR A 43 -5.46 8.24 -9.62
CA TYR A 43 -4.47 7.32 -10.16
C TYR A 43 -4.41 6.01 -9.36
N VAL A 44 -4.65 6.07 -8.06
CA VAL A 44 -4.72 4.88 -7.20
C VAL A 44 -5.95 4.05 -7.55
N GLN A 45 -7.09 4.71 -7.78
CA GLN A 45 -8.31 4.04 -8.24
C GLN A 45 -8.08 3.30 -9.56
N ARG A 46 -7.35 3.93 -10.48
CA ARG A 46 -7.01 3.32 -11.78
C ARG A 46 -6.10 2.10 -11.65
N MET A 47 -5.26 2.05 -10.63
CA MET A 47 -4.43 0.88 -10.34
C MET A 47 -5.26 -0.35 -9.98
N LEU A 48 -6.53 -0.19 -9.65
CA LEU A 48 -7.45 -1.30 -9.37
C LEU A 48 -8.14 -1.85 -10.64
N ALA A 49 -7.75 -1.40 -11.82
CA ALA A 49 -8.34 -1.84 -13.09
C ALA A 49 -8.26 -3.37 -13.31
N TRP A 50 -7.30 -4.05 -12.66
CA TRP A 50 -7.18 -5.51 -12.72
C TRP A 50 -8.43 -6.23 -12.19
N LEU A 51 -9.24 -5.57 -11.35
CA LEU A 51 -10.51 -6.13 -10.87
C LEU A 51 -11.49 -6.41 -12.00
N LEU A 52 -11.33 -5.75 -13.16
CA LEU A 52 -12.18 -5.99 -14.33
C LEU A 52 -12.06 -7.42 -14.86
N TRP A 53 -10.98 -8.13 -14.54
CA TRP A 53 -10.78 -9.53 -14.90
C TRP A 53 -11.34 -10.53 -13.88
N HIS A 54 -11.99 -10.04 -12.83
CA HIS A 54 -12.51 -10.86 -11.75
C HIS A 54 -14.00 -10.62 -11.55
N ASP A 55 -14.71 -11.67 -11.11
CA ASP A 55 -16.09 -11.51 -10.67
C ASP A 55 -16.10 -10.95 -9.25
N VAL A 56 -16.35 -9.66 -9.13
CA VAL A 56 -16.33 -8.95 -7.83
C VAL A 56 -17.51 -9.33 -6.94
N THR A 57 -18.50 -10.08 -7.46
CA THR A 57 -19.61 -10.61 -6.66
C THR A 57 -19.26 -11.94 -5.99
N ASP A 58 -18.22 -12.62 -6.44
CA ASP A 58 -17.75 -13.86 -5.84
C ASP A 58 -16.76 -13.57 -4.70
N ARG A 59 -17.29 -13.42 -3.52
CA ARG A 59 -16.51 -13.09 -2.31
C ARG A 59 -15.48 -14.15 -1.98
N ALA A 60 -15.81 -15.42 -2.14
CA ALA A 60 -14.89 -16.51 -1.84
C ALA A 60 -13.68 -16.49 -2.78
N ALA A 61 -13.91 -16.23 -4.08
CA ALA A 61 -12.82 -16.11 -5.04
C ALA A 61 -11.92 -14.91 -4.73
N LEU A 62 -12.49 -13.75 -4.36
CA LEU A 62 -11.71 -12.57 -3.99
C LEU A 62 -10.86 -12.81 -2.75
N GLN A 63 -11.37 -13.52 -1.77
CA GLN A 63 -10.64 -13.85 -0.54
C GLN A 63 -9.48 -14.80 -0.78
N ASN A 64 -9.53 -15.58 -1.86
CA ASN A 64 -8.46 -16.49 -2.24
C ASN A 64 -7.37 -15.82 -3.09
N LEU A 65 -7.57 -14.57 -3.49
CA LEU A 65 -6.54 -13.83 -4.23
C LEU A 65 -5.35 -13.51 -3.32
N HIS A 66 -4.18 -13.56 -3.91
CA HIS A 66 -2.96 -13.09 -3.27
C HIS A 66 -2.45 -11.91 -4.09
N THR A 67 -2.53 -10.71 -3.52
CA THR A 67 -2.08 -9.49 -4.18
C THR A 67 -0.69 -9.11 -3.70
N ALA A 68 0.12 -8.61 -4.62
CA ALA A 68 1.43 -8.06 -4.29
C ALA A 68 1.48 -6.60 -4.76
N GLN A 69 2.00 -5.73 -3.91
CA GLN A 69 2.08 -4.31 -4.19
C GLN A 69 3.52 -3.84 -4.04
N LEU A 70 4.03 -3.16 -5.04
CA LEU A 70 5.37 -2.56 -5.02
C LEU A 70 5.23 -1.08 -4.67
N GLY A 71 5.72 -0.72 -3.49
CA GLY A 71 5.55 0.61 -2.93
C GLY A 71 4.27 0.75 -2.12
N LEU A 72 4.38 1.29 -0.91
CA LEU A 72 3.26 1.38 0.03
C LEU A 72 2.44 2.68 -0.14
N GLY A 73 3.12 3.80 -0.39
CA GLY A 73 2.47 5.12 -0.37
C GLY A 73 1.78 5.35 0.97
N ALA A 74 0.56 5.88 0.93
CA ALA A 74 -0.27 6.07 2.13
C ALA A 74 -1.13 4.84 2.46
N ALA A 75 -0.76 3.68 1.94
CA ALA A 75 -1.40 2.38 2.20
C ALA A 75 -2.82 2.22 1.63
N SER A 76 -3.23 3.07 0.70
CA SER A 76 -4.60 3.01 0.16
C SER A 76 -4.93 1.70 -0.52
N LEU A 77 -4.05 1.21 -1.42
CA LEU A 77 -4.27 -0.06 -2.11
C LEU A 77 -4.22 -1.25 -1.16
N THR A 78 -3.25 -1.26 -0.26
CA THR A 78 -3.11 -2.33 0.74
C THR A 78 -4.37 -2.44 1.60
N LYS A 79 -4.85 -1.31 2.12
CA LYS A 79 -6.08 -1.29 2.94
C LYS A 79 -7.30 -1.73 2.14
N PHE A 80 -7.39 -1.32 0.88
CA PHE A 80 -8.49 -1.75 0.01
C PHE A 80 -8.47 -3.26 -0.18
N CYS A 81 -7.33 -3.84 -0.50
CA CYS A 81 -7.22 -5.28 -0.69
C CYS A 81 -7.57 -6.06 0.58
N LEU A 82 -7.09 -5.61 1.73
CA LEU A 82 -7.34 -6.28 3.01
C LEU A 82 -8.79 -6.12 3.48
N HIS A 83 -9.31 -4.90 3.41
CA HIS A 83 -10.61 -4.56 3.98
C HIS A 83 -11.77 -4.84 3.01
N SER A 84 -11.67 -4.34 1.78
CA SER A 84 -12.77 -4.41 0.82
C SER A 84 -12.80 -5.72 0.06
N LEU A 85 -11.67 -6.29 -0.30
CA LEU A 85 -11.59 -7.56 -1.01
C LEU A 85 -11.44 -8.76 -0.07
N GLY A 86 -10.84 -8.56 1.09
CA GLY A 86 -10.52 -9.63 2.01
C GLY A 86 -9.43 -10.57 1.50
N SER A 87 -8.62 -10.13 0.56
CA SER A 87 -7.53 -10.93 -0.03
C SER A 87 -6.32 -11.00 0.88
N THR A 88 -5.43 -11.98 0.62
CA THR A 88 -4.10 -11.98 1.18
C THR A 88 -3.25 -10.99 0.41
N ASN A 89 -2.45 -10.19 1.11
CA ASN A 89 -1.67 -9.12 0.47
C ASN A 89 -0.24 -9.09 1.01
N THR A 90 0.71 -8.88 0.11
CA THR A 90 2.10 -8.57 0.44
C THR A 90 2.43 -7.22 -0.17
N VAL A 91 2.91 -6.28 0.65
CA VAL A 91 3.39 -4.99 0.18
C VAL A 91 4.89 -4.87 0.45
N VAL A 92 5.60 -4.33 -0.53
CA VAL A 92 7.05 -4.15 -0.48
C VAL A 92 7.35 -2.66 -0.45
N GLU A 93 8.03 -2.19 0.58
CA GLU A 93 8.39 -0.79 0.75
C GLU A 93 9.83 -0.68 1.27
N ILE A 94 10.65 0.09 0.57
CA ILE A 94 12.07 0.24 0.94
C ILE A 94 12.27 1.19 2.13
N ASN A 95 11.36 2.16 2.31
CA ASN A 95 11.52 3.20 3.33
C ASN A 95 10.79 2.80 4.62
N GLU A 96 11.55 2.42 5.63
CA GLU A 96 10.98 2.02 6.93
C GLU A 96 10.17 3.14 7.60
N GLN A 97 10.50 4.42 7.32
CA GLN A 97 9.74 5.56 7.85
C GLN A 97 8.34 5.62 7.25
N VAL A 98 8.20 5.30 5.97
CA VAL A 98 6.88 5.20 5.32
C VAL A 98 6.04 4.12 6.00
N ILE A 99 6.63 2.96 6.26
CA ILE A 99 5.93 1.86 6.95
C ILE A 99 5.47 2.31 8.35
N ALA A 100 6.37 2.91 9.12
CA ALA A 100 6.06 3.38 10.48
C ALA A 100 4.96 4.44 10.48
N VAL A 101 5.03 5.40 9.57
CA VAL A 101 4.03 6.46 9.45
C VAL A 101 2.68 5.89 9.03
N CYS A 102 2.67 4.90 8.15
CA CYS A 102 1.42 4.26 7.72
C CYS A 102 0.74 3.53 8.88
N HIS A 103 1.48 2.84 9.73
CA HIS A 103 0.92 2.23 10.94
C HIS A 103 0.37 3.27 11.92
N SER A 104 1.09 4.37 12.10
CA SER A 104 0.74 5.39 13.09
C SER A 104 -0.36 6.35 12.63
N TRP A 105 -0.36 6.73 11.34
CA TRP A 105 -1.16 7.84 10.84
C TRP A 105 -2.09 7.51 9.68
N PHE A 106 -1.90 6.38 8.99
CA PHE A 106 -2.70 6.03 7.82
C PHE A 106 -3.49 4.73 8.00
N ALA A 107 -3.71 4.33 9.22
CA ALA A 107 -4.56 3.18 9.57
C ALA A 107 -4.12 1.85 8.92
N LEU A 108 -2.82 1.69 8.64
CA LEU A 108 -2.31 0.42 8.14
C LEU A 108 -2.37 -0.62 9.25
N PRO A 109 -3.07 -1.76 9.05
CA PRO A 109 -3.10 -2.82 10.05
C PRO A 109 -1.72 -3.41 10.32
N GLN A 110 -1.54 -3.95 11.52
CA GLN A 110 -0.33 -4.72 11.84
C GLN A 110 -0.29 -5.98 10.99
N PRO A 111 0.92 -6.44 10.59
CA PRO A 111 1.05 -7.67 9.82
C PRO A 111 0.46 -8.88 10.54
N ASP A 112 -0.13 -9.78 9.77
CA ASP A 112 -0.71 -11.03 10.25
C ASP A 112 -0.56 -12.12 9.17
N ALA A 113 -1.32 -13.21 9.27
CA ALA A 113 -1.25 -14.31 8.31
C ALA A 113 -1.67 -13.91 6.89
N ARG A 114 -2.46 -12.84 6.75
CA ARG A 114 -3.02 -12.38 5.46
C ARG A 114 -2.37 -11.10 4.98
N HIS A 115 -1.55 -10.46 5.79
CA HIS A 115 -0.98 -9.14 5.50
C HIS A 115 0.49 -9.15 5.86
N ARG A 116 1.35 -9.02 4.84
CA ARG A 116 2.80 -8.98 5.00
C ARG A 116 3.35 -7.66 4.49
N VAL A 117 4.28 -7.10 5.24
CA VAL A 117 5.03 -5.90 4.85
C VAL A 117 6.49 -6.28 4.77
N ALA A 118 7.07 -6.20 3.58
CA ALA A 118 8.49 -6.48 3.37
C ALA A 118 9.24 -5.15 3.22
N CYS A 119 10.13 -4.84 4.16
CA CYS A 119 10.97 -3.65 4.10
C CYS A 119 12.23 -3.96 3.32
N MET A 120 12.17 -3.77 2.00
CA MET A 120 13.29 -4.08 1.13
C MET A 120 13.09 -3.44 -0.24
N ASP A 121 14.11 -3.49 -1.07
CA ASP A 121 14.03 -3.03 -2.45
C ASP A 121 13.10 -3.94 -3.25
N ALA A 122 12.20 -3.32 -4.04
CA ALA A 122 11.19 -4.05 -4.81
C ALA A 122 11.80 -4.99 -5.86
N MET A 123 12.90 -4.59 -6.49
CA MET A 123 13.59 -5.45 -7.47
C MET A 123 14.18 -6.69 -6.83
N HIS A 124 14.77 -6.52 -5.63
CA HIS A 124 15.29 -7.67 -4.88
C HIS A 124 14.17 -8.62 -4.49
N TRP A 125 13.02 -8.08 -4.08
CA TRP A 125 11.86 -8.92 -3.74
C TRP A 125 11.36 -9.70 -4.95
N VAL A 126 11.20 -9.04 -6.10
CA VAL A 126 10.75 -9.68 -7.34
C VAL A 126 11.70 -10.79 -7.76
N GLN A 127 13.01 -10.56 -7.71
CA GLN A 127 14.02 -11.55 -8.03
C GLN A 127 13.98 -12.74 -7.06
N ALA A 128 13.78 -12.49 -5.78
CA ALA A 128 13.69 -13.55 -4.77
C ALA A 128 12.45 -14.43 -5.01
N VAL A 129 11.31 -13.85 -5.35
CA VAL A 129 10.08 -14.59 -5.68
C VAL A 129 10.27 -15.41 -6.96
N GLU A 130 10.87 -14.83 -7.99
CA GLU A 130 11.17 -15.50 -9.24
C GLU A 130 12.08 -16.71 -9.02
N ASN A 131 13.15 -16.54 -8.24
CA ASN A 131 14.08 -17.61 -7.92
C ASN A 131 13.44 -18.74 -7.10
N ALA A 132 12.49 -18.41 -6.23
CA ALA A 132 11.79 -19.39 -5.42
C ALA A 132 10.84 -20.26 -6.26
N ASN A 133 10.42 -19.80 -7.44
CA ASN A 133 9.49 -20.48 -8.33
C ASN A 133 10.16 -21.23 -9.47
N THR A 134 11.49 -21.25 -9.52
CA THR A 134 12.25 -22.01 -10.55
C THR A 134 12.71 -23.37 -10.12
#